data_545caa0b0c4e4b9df5dafbbe91ae7189
#
_entry.id   545caa0b0c4e4b9df5dafbbe91ae7189
#
_cell.length_a   1.000
_cell.length_b   1.000
_cell.length_c   1.000
_cell.angle_alpha   90.00
_cell.angle_beta   90.00
_cell.angle_gamma   90.00
#
_symmetry.space_group_name_H-M   'P 1'
#
loop_
_entity.id
_entity.type
_entity.pdbx_description
1 polymer ?
#
loop_
_entity_poly.entity_id
_entity_poly.type
_entity_poly.pdbx_seq_one_letter_code
_entity_poly.pdbx_strand_id
1 'polypeptide(L)'
;MRVLIIEDDLDIATNLYEFLEGRGCVVDMARDGVSGMHLAVSGGFDAIVLDLGLPGMDGLSLCSKLRREARLDVPVLILTARDVLDDKLTAFDCGADDYLVKPFALREVEARLKALVARRRGRVINRKMVHGAIAFDPGNMAVSVDGRPVHLSRKCLRLLEMMMSAPNRVYSRAE
;
A
#
# COMPACT_ATOMS: atom_id res chain seq x y z
N MET A 1 4.65 3.28 -9.96
CA MET A 1 3.80 3.16 -8.76
C MET A 1 2.36 3.09 -9.22
N ARG A 2 1.61 2.09 -8.76
CA ARG A 2 0.18 1.97 -9.09
C ARG A 2 -0.67 2.52 -7.95
N VAL A 3 -1.53 3.49 -8.24
CA VAL A 3 -2.32 4.23 -7.24
C VAL A 3 -3.80 4.08 -7.54
N LEU A 4 -4.61 3.81 -6.52
CA LEU A 4 -6.06 3.90 -6.60
C LEU A 4 -6.51 5.21 -5.96
N ILE A 5 -7.30 6.00 -6.67
CA ILE A 5 -7.96 7.20 -6.15
C ILE A 5 -9.43 6.86 -5.92
N ILE A 6 -9.94 7.13 -4.71
CA ILE A 6 -11.34 6.95 -4.34
C ILE A 6 -11.85 8.32 -3.88
N GLU A 7 -12.50 9.04 -4.79
CA GLU A 7 -12.93 10.43 -4.63
C GLU A 7 -14.17 10.67 -5.50
N ASP A 8 -15.23 11.21 -4.94
CA ASP A 8 -16.49 11.47 -5.66
C ASP A 8 -16.49 12.80 -6.40
N ASP A 9 -15.71 13.79 -5.92
CA ASP A 9 -15.50 15.06 -6.61
C ASP A 9 -14.63 14.84 -7.87
N LEU A 10 -15.27 15.05 -9.04
CA LEU A 10 -14.61 14.84 -10.33
C LEU A 10 -13.42 15.75 -10.57
N ASP A 11 -13.49 17.00 -10.10
CA ASP A 11 -12.43 17.98 -10.35
C ASP A 11 -11.18 17.60 -9.54
N ILE A 12 -11.37 17.18 -8.29
CA ILE A 12 -10.28 16.70 -7.43
C ILE A 12 -9.70 15.40 -8.00
N ALA A 13 -10.57 14.43 -8.33
CA ALA A 13 -10.15 13.14 -8.86
C ALA A 13 -9.37 13.29 -10.18
N THR A 14 -9.88 14.12 -11.11
CA THR A 14 -9.23 14.35 -12.41
C THR A 14 -7.87 15.06 -12.23
N ASN A 15 -7.80 16.09 -11.41
CA ASN A 15 -6.56 16.80 -11.13
C ASN A 15 -5.49 15.87 -10.52
N LEU A 16 -5.88 15.01 -9.58
CA LEU A 16 -5.00 13.99 -9.00
C LEU A 16 -4.55 12.98 -10.03
N TYR A 17 -5.48 12.48 -10.86
CA TYR A 17 -5.22 11.53 -11.93
C TYR A 17 -4.17 12.08 -12.90
N GLU A 18 -4.45 13.22 -13.53
CA GLU A 18 -3.57 13.83 -14.52
C GLU A 18 -2.18 14.14 -13.94
N PHE A 19 -2.15 14.66 -12.72
CA PHE A 19 -0.89 14.98 -12.06
C PHE A 19 -0.04 13.75 -11.79
N LEU A 20 -0.64 12.67 -11.24
CA LEU A 20 0.09 11.45 -10.90
C LEU A 20 0.49 10.66 -12.15
N GLU A 21 -0.38 10.61 -13.16
CA GLU A 21 -0.08 9.97 -14.45
C GLU A 21 1.09 10.69 -15.15
N GLY A 22 1.09 12.02 -15.18
CA GLY A 22 2.20 12.82 -15.66
C GLY A 22 3.53 12.63 -14.90
N ARG A 23 3.50 11.98 -13.74
CA ARG A 23 4.68 11.56 -12.94
C ARG A 23 5.05 10.09 -13.10
N GLY A 24 4.43 9.40 -14.08
CA GLY A 24 4.71 8.01 -14.40
C GLY A 24 4.06 7.01 -13.44
N CYS A 25 3.01 7.40 -12.73
CA CYS A 25 2.15 6.47 -12.00
C CYS A 25 1.13 5.84 -12.94
N VAL A 26 0.70 4.62 -12.63
CA VAL A 26 -0.50 4.01 -13.21
C VAL A 26 -1.64 4.29 -12.22
N VAL A 27 -2.69 4.91 -12.66
CA VAL A 27 -3.77 5.41 -11.79
C VAL A 27 -5.10 4.80 -12.19
N ASP A 28 -5.80 4.21 -11.24
CA ASP A 28 -7.19 3.80 -11.36
C ASP A 28 -8.06 4.69 -10.46
N MET A 29 -9.33 4.92 -10.83
CA MET A 29 -10.24 5.77 -10.08
C MET A 29 -11.54 5.04 -9.75
N ALA A 30 -12.08 5.32 -8.55
CA ALA A 30 -13.42 4.97 -8.12
C ALA A 30 -14.12 6.22 -7.57
N ARG A 31 -15.43 6.32 -7.73
CA ARG A 31 -16.21 7.48 -7.32
C ARG A 31 -17.11 7.21 -6.12
N ASP A 32 -17.04 6.03 -5.56
CA ASP A 32 -17.80 5.60 -4.39
C ASP A 32 -17.06 4.50 -3.65
N GLY A 33 -17.45 4.27 -2.40
CA GLY A 33 -16.77 3.31 -1.54
C GLY A 33 -16.93 1.84 -1.98
N VAL A 34 -18.02 1.48 -2.65
CA VAL A 34 -18.25 0.10 -3.10
C VAL A 34 -17.34 -0.25 -4.27
N SER A 35 -17.31 0.62 -5.29
CA SER A 35 -16.39 0.50 -6.43
C SER A 35 -14.93 0.55 -5.97
N GLY A 36 -14.61 1.45 -5.03
CA GLY A 36 -13.30 1.57 -4.41
C GLY A 36 -12.85 0.28 -3.72
N MET A 37 -13.73 -0.33 -2.93
CA MET A 37 -13.45 -1.61 -2.28
C MET A 37 -13.17 -2.72 -3.28
N HIS A 38 -14.00 -2.83 -4.32
CA HIS A 38 -13.85 -3.84 -5.37
C HIS A 38 -12.50 -3.72 -6.09
N LEU A 39 -12.14 -2.50 -6.50
CA LEU A 39 -10.86 -2.24 -7.15
C LEU A 39 -9.67 -2.51 -6.21
N ALA A 40 -9.75 -2.05 -4.96
CA ALA A 40 -8.67 -2.25 -3.98
C ALA A 40 -8.34 -3.72 -3.77
N VAL A 41 -9.36 -4.60 -3.72
CA VAL A 41 -9.18 -6.05 -3.52
C VAL A 41 -8.60 -6.73 -4.76
N SER A 42 -9.00 -6.30 -5.96
CA SER A 42 -8.63 -6.96 -7.23
C SER A 42 -7.36 -6.41 -7.89
N GLY A 43 -6.93 -5.20 -7.53
CA GLY A 43 -6.05 -4.42 -8.38
C GLY A 43 -4.56 -4.42 -8.09
N GLY A 44 -4.06 -4.86 -6.94
CA GLY A 44 -2.62 -4.88 -6.64
C GLY A 44 -1.96 -3.50 -6.62
N PHE A 45 -2.55 -2.54 -5.89
CA PHE A 45 -2.05 -1.17 -5.77
C PHE A 45 -0.87 -1.05 -4.81
N ASP A 46 0.01 -0.10 -5.12
CA ASP A 46 1.11 0.32 -4.22
C ASP A 46 0.60 1.24 -3.11
N ALA A 47 -0.41 2.08 -3.40
CA ALA A 47 -1.04 3.00 -2.45
C ALA A 47 -2.49 3.32 -2.87
N ILE A 48 -3.30 3.76 -1.89
CA ILE A 48 -4.67 4.25 -2.06
C ILE A 48 -4.75 5.68 -1.57
N VAL A 49 -5.37 6.57 -2.36
CA VAL A 49 -5.85 7.89 -1.95
C VAL A 49 -7.33 7.77 -1.71
N LEU A 50 -7.82 8.18 -0.54
CA LEU A 50 -9.19 7.94 -0.10
C LEU A 50 -9.80 9.20 0.47
N ASP A 51 -10.88 9.70 -0.15
CA ASP A 51 -11.71 10.74 0.46
C ASP A 51 -12.62 10.14 1.54
N LEU A 52 -12.89 10.94 2.58
CA LEU A 52 -13.84 10.55 3.64
C LEU A 52 -15.29 10.84 3.28
N GLY A 53 -15.54 11.84 2.42
CA GLY A 53 -16.86 12.35 2.08
C GLY A 53 -17.61 11.53 1.02
N LEU A 54 -17.29 10.25 0.84
CA LEU A 54 -17.86 9.43 -0.22
C LEU A 54 -19.36 9.17 -0.04
N PRO A 55 -20.14 9.12 -1.15
CA PRO A 55 -21.54 8.76 -1.09
C PRO A 55 -21.72 7.27 -0.75
N GLY A 56 -22.76 6.97 0.03
CA GLY A 56 -23.20 5.62 0.37
C GLY A 56 -22.37 4.92 1.46
N MET A 57 -21.05 4.80 1.27
CA MET A 57 -20.13 4.23 2.27
C MET A 57 -19.08 5.28 2.61
N ASP A 58 -19.06 5.77 3.85
CA ASP A 58 -18.05 6.75 4.28
C ASP A 58 -16.63 6.16 4.24
N GLY A 59 -15.64 7.04 4.01
CA GLY A 59 -14.25 6.63 3.80
C GLY A 59 -13.62 5.96 5.03
N LEU A 60 -14.03 6.30 6.26
CA LEU A 60 -13.53 5.63 7.47
C LEU A 60 -13.98 4.18 7.54
N SER A 61 -15.27 3.94 7.24
CA SER A 61 -15.82 2.59 7.14
C SER A 61 -15.12 1.78 6.06
N LEU A 62 -14.86 2.39 4.90
CA LEU A 62 -14.11 1.75 3.81
C LEU A 62 -12.69 1.39 4.26
N CYS A 63 -11.96 2.32 4.87
CA CYS A 63 -10.61 2.09 5.37
C CYS A 63 -10.57 0.92 6.36
N SER A 64 -11.50 0.91 7.33
CA SER A 64 -11.63 -0.18 8.30
C SER A 64 -11.89 -1.53 7.63
N LYS A 65 -12.77 -1.60 6.63
CA LYS A 65 -13.04 -2.83 5.87
C LYS A 65 -11.83 -3.31 5.08
N LEU A 66 -11.10 -2.41 4.42
CA LEU A 66 -9.85 -2.74 3.72
C LEU A 66 -8.85 -3.44 4.66
N ARG A 67 -8.76 -2.98 5.92
CA ARG A 67 -7.86 -3.55 6.92
C ARG A 67 -8.39 -4.85 7.54
N ARG A 68 -9.63 -4.84 8.04
CA ARG A 68 -10.18 -5.93 8.87
C ARG A 68 -10.77 -7.07 8.06
N GLU A 69 -11.49 -6.76 6.98
CA GLU A 69 -12.17 -7.77 6.16
C GLU A 69 -11.28 -8.24 5.02
N ALA A 70 -10.75 -7.31 4.20
CA ALA A 70 -9.89 -7.64 3.07
C ALA A 70 -8.43 -7.92 3.46
N ARG A 71 -8.02 -7.59 4.68
CA ARG A 71 -6.65 -7.75 5.21
C ARG A 71 -5.56 -7.15 4.31
N LEU A 72 -5.90 -6.05 3.64
CA LEU A 72 -4.97 -5.35 2.77
C LEU A 72 -3.99 -4.51 3.59
N ASP A 73 -2.71 -4.66 3.30
CA ASP A 73 -1.60 -3.88 3.88
C ASP A 73 -1.12 -2.77 2.93
N VAL A 74 -1.95 -2.41 1.94
CA VAL A 74 -1.68 -1.30 1.02
C VAL A 74 -1.78 0.03 1.78
N PRO A 75 -0.79 0.95 1.68
CA PRO A 75 -0.87 2.24 2.34
C PRO A 75 -2.07 3.05 1.89
N VAL A 76 -2.76 3.67 2.86
CA VAL A 76 -3.91 4.54 2.64
C VAL A 76 -3.59 5.95 3.09
N LEU A 77 -3.63 6.90 2.15
CA LEU A 77 -3.60 8.35 2.39
C LEU A 77 -5.03 8.87 2.35
N ILE A 78 -5.51 9.35 3.48
CA ILE A 78 -6.84 9.96 3.57
C ILE A 78 -6.77 11.43 3.11
N LEU A 79 -7.74 11.84 2.27
CA LEU A 79 -8.06 13.23 1.99
C LEU A 79 -9.31 13.61 2.76
N THR A 80 -9.32 14.77 3.42
CA THR A 80 -10.47 15.18 4.23
C THR A 80 -10.65 16.70 4.24
N ALA A 81 -11.90 17.17 4.21
CA ALA A 81 -12.23 18.55 4.47
C ALA A 81 -12.25 18.90 5.98
N ARG A 82 -12.13 17.88 6.85
CA ARG A 82 -12.27 18.01 8.30
C ARG A 82 -10.90 18.19 8.95
N ASP A 83 -10.72 19.31 9.64
CA ASP A 83 -9.47 19.62 10.38
C ASP A 83 -9.63 19.43 11.90
N VAL A 84 -10.63 18.66 12.34
CA VAL A 84 -10.87 18.40 13.76
C VAL A 84 -9.94 17.30 14.24
N LEU A 85 -9.33 17.50 15.41
CA LEU A 85 -8.36 16.54 16.01
C LEU A 85 -8.96 15.15 16.20
N ASP A 86 -10.23 15.08 16.59
CA ASP A 86 -10.95 13.82 16.82
C ASP A 86 -11.13 13.01 15.52
N ASP A 87 -11.32 13.68 14.38
CA ASP A 87 -11.40 12.99 13.08
C ASP A 87 -10.04 12.42 12.65
N LYS A 88 -8.94 13.09 13.01
CA LYS A 88 -7.58 12.59 12.75
C LYS A 88 -7.26 11.34 13.56
N LEU A 89 -7.61 11.33 14.84
CA LEU A 89 -7.43 10.15 15.70
C LEU A 89 -8.28 8.98 15.19
N THR A 90 -9.53 9.23 14.83
CA THR A 90 -10.44 8.22 14.25
C THR A 90 -9.91 7.67 12.91
N ALA A 91 -9.27 8.51 12.08
CA ALA A 91 -8.66 8.09 10.82
C ALA A 91 -7.48 7.11 11.06
N PHE A 92 -6.65 7.33 12.07
CA PHE A 92 -5.59 6.39 12.42
C PHE A 92 -6.13 5.10 13.04
N ASP A 93 -7.19 5.18 13.85
CA ASP A 93 -7.83 4.01 14.45
C ASP A 93 -8.49 3.09 13.41
N CYS A 94 -8.95 3.62 12.28
CA CYS A 94 -9.46 2.82 11.16
C CYS A 94 -8.34 2.16 10.32
N GLY A 95 -7.06 2.48 10.59
CA GLY A 95 -5.91 1.90 9.92
C GLY A 95 -5.38 2.68 8.73
N ALA A 96 -5.65 3.99 8.64
CA ALA A 96 -4.99 4.88 7.69
C ALA A 96 -3.51 5.06 8.06
N ASP A 97 -2.65 5.25 7.04
CA ASP A 97 -1.21 5.44 7.24
C ASP A 97 -0.79 6.91 7.27
N ASP A 98 -1.59 7.79 6.68
CA ASP A 98 -1.42 9.25 6.70
C ASP A 98 -2.72 9.94 6.31
N TYR A 99 -2.81 11.25 6.57
CA TYR A 99 -3.96 12.07 6.17
C TYR A 99 -3.51 13.43 5.67
N LEU A 100 -4.34 14.09 4.84
CA LEU A 100 -4.09 15.39 4.28
C LEU A 100 -5.40 16.19 4.20
N VAL A 101 -5.37 17.42 4.71
CA VAL A 101 -6.55 18.29 4.77
C VAL A 101 -6.72 19.04 3.45
N LYS A 102 -7.95 19.10 2.94
CA LYS A 102 -8.35 19.92 1.79
C LYS A 102 -8.48 21.41 2.23
N PRO A 103 -7.97 22.37 1.44
CA PRO A 103 -7.28 22.23 0.15
C PRO A 103 -5.79 21.85 0.31
N PHE A 104 -5.28 21.05 -0.61
CA PHE A 104 -3.91 20.55 -0.59
C PHE A 104 -3.16 20.83 -1.91
N ALA A 105 -1.83 20.77 -1.84
CA ALA A 105 -1.00 20.82 -3.04
C ALA A 105 -0.79 19.40 -3.60
N LEU A 106 -0.94 19.22 -4.92
CA LEU A 106 -0.75 17.91 -5.58
C LEU A 106 0.66 17.35 -5.36
N ARG A 107 1.69 18.21 -5.26
CA ARG A 107 3.05 17.81 -4.92
C ARG A 107 3.17 17.22 -3.52
N GLU A 108 2.34 17.67 -2.58
CA GLU A 108 2.32 17.12 -1.23
C GLU A 108 1.73 15.70 -1.23
N VAL A 109 0.64 15.47 -1.97
CA VAL A 109 0.08 14.14 -2.18
C VAL A 109 1.14 13.18 -2.73
N GLU A 110 1.85 13.58 -3.79
CA GLU A 110 2.92 12.76 -4.38
C GLU A 110 4.02 12.43 -3.37
N ALA A 111 4.50 13.41 -2.62
CA ALA A 111 5.57 13.24 -1.64
C ALA A 111 5.15 12.25 -0.53
N ARG A 112 3.92 12.39 -0.01
CA ARG A 112 3.36 11.50 1.01
C ARG A 112 3.18 10.08 0.49
N LEU A 113 2.61 9.89 -0.71
CA LEU A 113 2.46 8.58 -1.33
C LEU A 113 3.82 7.88 -1.51
N LYS A 114 4.84 8.59 -2.00
CA LYS A 114 6.20 8.06 -2.11
C LYS A 114 6.77 7.61 -0.76
N ALA A 115 6.60 8.42 0.28
CA ALA A 115 7.06 8.10 1.62
C ALA A 115 6.34 6.88 2.21
N LEU A 116 5.02 6.77 1.99
CA LEU A 116 4.20 5.65 2.43
C LEU A 116 4.62 4.34 1.75
N VAL A 117 4.77 4.36 0.44
CA VAL A 117 5.22 3.20 -0.34
C VAL A 117 6.64 2.77 0.05
N ALA A 118 7.54 3.74 0.26
CA ALA A 118 8.90 3.45 0.72
C ALA A 118 8.90 2.79 2.12
N ARG A 119 8.09 3.29 3.06
CA ARG A 119 7.91 2.70 4.40
C ARG A 119 7.37 1.27 4.33
N ARG A 120 6.36 1.03 3.49
CA ARG A 120 5.82 -0.31 3.28
C ARG A 120 6.89 -1.26 2.72
N ARG A 121 7.61 -0.84 1.70
CA ARG A 121 8.72 -1.62 1.13
C ARG A 121 9.81 -1.89 2.16
N GLY A 122 10.16 -0.91 2.98
CA GLY A 122 11.10 -1.08 4.10
C GLY A 122 10.60 -2.07 5.16
N ARG A 123 9.29 -2.07 5.49
CA ARG A 123 8.69 -3.06 6.41
C ARG A 123 8.73 -4.47 5.82
N VAL A 124 8.45 -4.61 4.53
CA VAL A 124 8.53 -5.90 3.82
C VAL A 124 9.98 -6.40 3.79
N ILE A 125 10.95 -5.51 3.51
CA ILE A 125 12.37 -5.86 3.49
C ILE A 125 12.87 -6.30 4.88
N ASN A 126 12.38 -5.67 5.96
CA ASN A 126 12.79 -6.00 7.32
C ASN A 126 12.01 -7.18 7.97
N ARG A 127 11.00 -7.70 7.31
CA ARG A 127 10.24 -8.84 7.84
C ARG A 127 10.98 -10.13 7.54
N LYS A 128 11.55 -10.75 8.58
CA LYS A 128 12.13 -12.09 8.45
C LYS A 128 11.10 -13.05 7.86
N MET A 129 11.44 -13.67 6.75
CA MET A 129 10.65 -14.71 6.12
C MET A 129 11.05 -16.05 6.72
N VAL A 130 10.09 -16.84 7.19
CA VAL A 130 10.33 -18.15 7.77
C VAL A 130 9.49 -19.18 7.02
N HIS A 131 10.16 -20.22 6.52
CA HIS A 131 9.52 -21.35 5.87
C HIS A 131 10.21 -22.66 6.31
N GLY A 132 9.53 -23.43 7.16
CA GLY A 132 10.16 -24.60 7.81
C GLY A 132 11.37 -24.18 8.64
N ALA A 133 12.50 -24.83 8.41
CA ALA A 133 13.77 -24.55 9.08
C ALA A 133 14.50 -23.31 8.57
N ILE A 134 14.08 -22.75 7.41
CA ILE A 134 14.77 -21.64 6.75
C ILE A 134 14.20 -20.32 7.24
N ALA A 135 15.07 -19.43 7.75
CA ALA A 135 14.76 -18.05 8.02
C ALA A 135 15.65 -17.15 7.15
N PHE A 136 15.01 -16.23 6.42
CA PHE A 136 15.67 -15.25 5.56
C PHE A 136 15.33 -13.84 6.04
N ASP A 137 16.33 -13.02 6.23
CA ASP A 137 16.22 -11.60 6.59
C ASP A 137 16.59 -10.75 5.36
N PRO A 138 15.61 -10.19 4.65
CA PRO A 138 15.86 -9.37 3.47
C PRO A 138 16.61 -8.07 3.77
N GLY A 139 16.48 -7.54 5.00
CA GLY A 139 17.09 -6.28 5.39
C GLY A 139 18.62 -6.32 5.40
N ASN A 140 19.18 -7.42 5.87
CA ASN A 140 20.63 -7.64 5.91
C ASN A 140 21.12 -8.75 4.96
N MET A 141 20.21 -9.29 4.12
CA MET A 141 20.49 -10.39 3.18
C MET A 141 21.10 -11.61 3.87
N ALA A 142 20.59 -11.94 5.05
CA ALA A 142 21.08 -13.05 5.87
C ALA A 142 20.11 -14.22 5.87
N VAL A 143 20.67 -15.43 5.81
CA VAL A 143 19.94 -16.70 5.85
C VAL A 143 20.41 -17.51 7.04
N SER A 144 19.46 -18.18 7.69
CA SER A 144 19.76 -19.23 8.66
C SER A 144 18.89 -20.46 8.42
N VAL A 145 19.40 -21.63 8.74
CA VAL A 145 18.69 -22.92 8.74
C VAL A 145 18.80 -23.49 10.15
N ASP A 146 17.66 -23.77 10.78
CA ASP A 146 17.58 -24.17 12.19
C ASP A 146 18.37 -23.24 13.15
N GLY A 147 18.27 -21.93 12.87
CA GLY A 147 18.96 -20.89 13.64
C GLY A 147 20.47 -20.74 13.35
N ARG A 148 21.06 -21.60 12.53
CA ARG A 148 22.48 -21.53 12.15
C ARG A 148 22.66 -20.66 10.90
N PRO A 149 23.53 -19.64 10.90
CA PRO A 149 23.74 -18.80 9.73
C PRO A 149 24.35 -19.60 8.56
N VAL A 150 23.84 -19.31 7.36
CA VAL A 150 24.31 -19.92 6.10
C VAL A 150 24.74 -18.82 5.15
N HIS A 151 25.93 -18.97 4.57
CA HIS A 151 26.43 -18.04 3.56
C HIS A 151 26.02 -18.47 2.16
N LEU A 152 25.27 -17.60 1.49
CA LEU A 152 24.85 -17.78 0.10
C LEU A 152 25.41 -16.66 -0.78
N SER A 153 25.62 -16.95 -2.06
CA SER A 153 25.95 -15.88 -3.03
C SER A 153 24.77 -14.90 -3.18
N ARG A 154 25.06 -13.65 -3.61
CA ARG A 154 24.01 -12.66 -3.87
C ARG A 154 22.91 -13.15 -4.82
N LYS A 155 23.29 -13.96 -5.81
CA LYS A 155 22.35 -14.53 -6.78
C LYS A 155 21.42 -15.56 -6.12
N CYS A 156 21.96 -16.41 -5.25
CA CYS A 156 21.17 -17.38 -4.49
C CYS A 156 20.27 -16.70 -3.46
N LEU A 157 20.71 -15.61 -2.81
CA LEU A 157 19.89 -14.84 -1.87
C LEU A 157 18.69 -14.20 -2.56
N ARG A 158 18.86 -13.62 -3.75
CA ARG A 158 17.74 -13.07 -4.54
C ARG A 158 16.74 -14.14 -4.98
N LEU A 159 17.24 -15.29 -5.40
CA LEU A 159 16.39 -16.42 -5.75
C LEU A 159 15.59 -16.92 -4.54
N LEU A 160 16.24 -17.05 -3.39
CA LEU A 160 15.60 -17.44 -2.15
C LEU A 160 14.53 -16.43 -1.72
N GLU A 161 14.81 -15.13 -1.80
CA GLU A 161 13.85 -14.06 -1.53
C GLU A 161 12.59 -14.18 -2.41
N MET A 162 12.78 -14.39 -3.71
CA MET A 162 11.69 -14.58 -4.67
C MET A 162 10.86 -15.83 -4.33
N MET A 163 11.49 -16.94 -4.03
CA MET A 163 10.80 -18.19 -3.67
C MET A 163 10.06 -18.09 -2.33
N MET A 164 10.66 -17.45 -1.34
CA MET A 164 10.04 -17.29 -0.02
C MET A 164 8.93 -16.23 0.01
N SER A 165 8.94 -15.29 -0.93
CA SER A 165 7.85 -14.30 -1.08
C SER A 165 6.55 -14.93 -1.63
N ALA A 166 6.66 -16.04 -2.36
CA ALA A 166 5.52 -16.77 -2.92
C ALA A 166 5.76 -18.29 -2.88
N PRO A 167 5.71 -18.92 -1.70
CA PRO A 167 6.15 -20.28 -1.50
C PRO A 167 5.34 -21.36 -2.25
N ASN A 168 4.14 -21.00 -2.73
CA ASN A 168 3.27 -21.92 -3.50
C ASN A 168 3.31 -21.66 -5.01
N ARG A 169 4.18 -20.75 -5.48
CA ARG A 169 4.33 -20.45 -6.90
C ARG A 169 5.38 -21.36 -7.54
N VAL A 170 5.07 -21.89 -8.72
CA VAL A 170 6.03 -22.60 -9.57
C VAL A 170 6.72 -21.56 -10.46
N TYR A 171 8.05 -21.57 -10.46
CA TYR A 171 8.88 -20.70 -11.27
C TYR A 171 9.46 -21.47 -12.46
N SER A 172 9.49 -20.84 -13.63
CA SER A 172 10.13 -21.39 -14.82
C SER A 172 11.63 -21.10 -14.84
N ARG A 173 12.40 -21.80 -15.70
CA ARG A 173 13.83 -21.51 -15.88
C ARG A 173 14.13 -20.13 -16.46
N ALA A 174 13.13 -19.46 -17.06
CA ALA A 174 13.27 -18.16 -17.68
C ALA A 174 13.02 -16.99 -16.70
N GLU A 175 12.45 -17.26 -15.53
CA GLU A 175 12.28 -16.32 -14.41
C GLU A 175 13.49 -16.36 -13.47
#